data_fcc94a96eb8fc4d0bc2fb696ff305fcc
#
_entry.id   fcc94a96eb8fc4d0bc2fb696ff305fcc
#
_cell.length_a   1.000
_cell.length_b   1.000
_cell.length_c   1.000
_cell.angle_alpha   90.00
_cell.angle_beta   90.00
_cell.angle_gamma   90.00
#
_symmetry.space_group_name_H-M   'P 1'
#
loop_
_entity.id
_entity.type
_entity.pdbx_description
1 polymer ?
#
loop_
_entity_poly.entity_id
_entity_poly.type
_entity_poly.pdbx_seq_one_letter_code
_entity_poly.pdbx_strand_id
1 'polypeptide(L)'
;MAELLAPAGSLENVLTAIDAGADAVYFGGKGFNARKFAHNLDDAEIGQAVRTAHLFGVKVYVTVNILMADTELEALSAYLQRLDSFGVDGIIVQDLAVAALARKVAPNLPLHGSTQMTVADLDGVRFLEANGFTQAVLSRELSAQEIRFICSQSSIPIEVFIHGASCMAYSGQCLMSSFLGGRSGNRGACAQPCRQPYTLLCDGEPVMKHEAYVLSLKDLKSLDYMDELLDAGVTSFKIEGRMKGDTYVRTVVSAYRKVIDAHYQSPQQRKAAHREAAALLESAFNRSYQADFLGNCVSRHTLAERNPSGRQTADDVVGGLTRKLSIYGHVDVAEDGNLRLTLWDENGHTASAVADFQPEPARQRPAPSGCTVFNRQYSGGLSAARSWYGSGLAVFDFAG
;
A
#
# COMPACT_ATOMS: atom_id res chain seq x y z
N MET A 1 -15.52 -5.19 1.77
CA MET A 1 -15.21 -3.82 1.25
C MET A 1 -13.94 -3.95 0.42
N ALA A 2 -13.83 -3.23 -0.69
CA ALA A 2 -12.66 -3.30 -1.56
C ALA A 2 -11.46 -2.63 -0.88
N GLU A 3 -10.31 -3.29 -0.89
CA GLU A 3 -9.05 -2.81 -0.29
C GLU A 3 -8.27 -1.96 -1.30
N LEU A 4 -7.89 -0.74 -0.94
CA LEU A 4 -6.97 0.10 -1.71
C LEU A 4 -5.55 -0.06 -1.15
N LEU A 5 -4.67 -0.71 -1.91
CA LEU A 5 -3.31 -1.04 -1.52
C LEU A 5 -2.31 -0.05 -2.11
N ALA A 6 -1.75 0.79 -1.24
CA ALA A 6 -0.83 1.85 -1.61
C ALA A 6 0.65 1.42 -1.53
N PRO A 7 1.50 1.89 -2.46
CA PRO A 7 2.95 1.68 -2.39
C PRO A 7 3.60 2.61 -1.36
N ALA A 8 4.62 2.12 -0.66
CA ALA A 8 5.49 2.95 0.14
C ALA A 8 6.97 2.60 -0.13
N GLY A 9 7.81 3.63 -0.27
CA GLY A 9 9.26 3.50 -0.42
C GLY A 9 10.02 3.92 0.83
N SER A 10 9.37 4.64 1.73
CA SER A 10 9.91 5.14 2.99
C SER A 10 8.82 5.17 4.06
N LEU A 11 9.18 5.47 5.31
CA LEU A 11 8.21 5.63 6.40
C LEU A 11 7.27 6.83 6.14
N GLU A 12 7.78 7.92 5.58
CA GLU A 12 6.98 9.10 5.19
C GLU A 12 5.91 8.72 4.16
N ASN A 13 6.26 7.88 3.18
CA ASN A 13 5.27 7.37 2.21
C ASN A 13 4.18 6.52 2.89
N VAL A 14 4.51 5.76 3.94
CA VAL A 14 3.51 5.02 4.73
C VAL A 14 2.52 5.99 5.36
N LEU A 15 3.00 7.02 6.04
CA LEU A 15 2.17 8.05 6.66
C LEU A 15 1.30 8.77 5.64
N THR A 16 1.88 9.13 4.50
CA THR A 16 1.17 9.78 3.40
C THR A 16 0.07 8.89 2.82
N ALA A 17 0.32 7.59 2.65
CA ALA A 17 -0.66 6.63 2.13
C ALA A 17 -1.85 6.46 3.10
N ILE A 18 -1.58 6.36 4.41
CA ILE A 18 -2.60 6.30 5.46
C ILE A 18 -3.48 7.56 5.41
N ASP A 19 -2.86 8.73 5.37
CA ASP A 19 -3.56 10.02 5.34
C ASP A 19 -4.39 10.21 4.05
N ALA A 20 -3.93 9.66 2.94
CA ALA A 20 -4.63 9.69 1.65
C ALA A 20 -5.81 8.69 1.55
N GLY A 21 -6.00 7.81 2.54
CA GLY A 21 -7.12 6.88 2.63
C GLY A 21 -6.84 5.48 2.10
N ALA A 22 -5.59 5.01 2.15
CA ALA A 22 -5.27 3.61 1.88
C ALA A 22 -5.86 2.70 2.96
N ASP A 23 -6.32 1.50 2.58
CA ASP A 23 -6.74 0.43 3.49
C ASP A 23 -5.57 -0.49 3.83
N ALA A 24 -4.56 -0.52 2.96
CA ALA A 24 -3.33 -1.26 3.16
C ALA A 24 -2.15 -0.56 2.50
N VAL A 25 -0.95 -0.79 3.04
CA VAL A 25 0.32 -0.31 2.46
C VAL A 25 1.25 -1.48 2.19
N TYR A 26 2.06 -1.39 1.12
CA TYR A 26 3.08 -2.38 0.87
C TYR A 26 4.44 -1.74 0.59
N PHE A 27 5.48 -2.33 1.14
CA PHE A 27 6.86 -1.88 0.98
C PHE A 27 7.85 -3.04 0.99
N GLY A 28 9.14 -2.76 0.78
CA GLY A 28 10.23 -3.72 0.92
C GLY A 28 11.11 -3.40 2.10
N GLY A 29 11.60 -4.42 2.77
CA GLY A 29 12.74 -4.30 3.68
C GLY A 29 14.06 -4.18 2.91
N LYS A 30 15.17 -3.94 3.60
CA LYS A 30 16.51 -3.79 3.00
C LYS A 30 17.00 -5.03 2.23
N GLY A 31 16.35 -6.20 2.40
CA GLY A 31 16.65 -7.42 1.66
C GLY A 31 15.43 -8.03 0.96
N PHE A 32 15.67 -9.01 0.08
CA PHE A 32 14.68 -9.93 -0.49
C PHE A 32 13.51 -9.32 -1.28
N ASN A 33 13.64 -8.09 -1.80
CA ASN A 33 12.55 -7.44 -2.53
C ASN A 33 12.91 -6.99 -3.95
N ALA A 34 11.88 -6.86 -4.82
CA ALA A 34 12.01 -6.54 -6.25
C ALA A 34 12.39 -5.08 -6.55
N ARG A 35 12.67 -4.25 -5.56
CA ARG A 35 13.11 -2.84 -5.71
C ARG A 35 14.37 -2.59 -4.87
N LYS A 36 15.44 -3.32 -5.17
CA LYS A 36 16.72 -3.27 -4.45
C LYS A 36 17.28 -1.85 -4.27
N PHE A 37 17.03 -0.96 -5.23
CA PHE A 37 17.54 0.42 -5.25
C PHE A 37 16.55 1.47 -4.72
N ALA A 38 15.37 1.07 -4.21
CA ALA A 38 14.53 1.94 -3.40
C ALA A 38 15.20 2.16 -2.03
N HIS A 39 14.73 3.15 -1.28
CA HIS A 39 15.20 3.37 0.09
C HIS A 39 15.06 2.11 0.94
N ASN A 40 13.92 1.44 0.88
CA ASN A 40 13.56 0.25 1.64
C ASN A 40 13.69 0.45 3.18
N LEU A 41 12.74 -0.06 3.92
CA LEU A 41 12.68 0.14 5.37
C LEU A 41 13.63 -0.83 6.09
N ASP A 42 14.26 -0.35 7.16
CA ASP A 42 14.95 -1.23 8.09
C ASP A 42 13.98 -1.84 9.13
N ASP A 43 14.50 -2.71 9.99
CA ASP A 43 13.68 -3.44 10.97
C ASP A 43 12.97 -2.49 11.97
N ALA A 44 13.61 -1.39 12.37
CA ALA A 44 13.03 -0.39 13.27
C ALA A 44 11.91 0.38 12.56
N GLU A 45 12.14 0.80 11.32
CA GLU A 45 11.17 1.49 10.47
C GLU A 45 9.98 0.58 10.14
N ILE A 46 10.20 -0.73 9.87
CA ILE A 46 9.13 -1.71 9.66
C ILE A 46 8.25 -1.80 10.91
N GLY A 47 8.85 -2.00 12.08
CA GLY A 47 8.10 -2.05 13.34
C GLY A 47 7.34 -0.75 13.63
N GLN A 48 7.89 0.40 13.30
CA GLN A 48 7.19 1.69 13.43
C GLN A 48 6.04 1.81 12.43
N ALA A 49 6.26 1.43 11.16
CA ALA A 49 5.23 1.45 10.10
C ALA A 49 4.03 0.58 10.48
N VAL A 50 4.28 -0.66 10.98
CA VAL A 50 3.22 -1.58 11.43
C VAL A 50 2.42 -0.97 12.57
N ARG A 51 3.09 -0.52 13.65
CA ARG A 51 2.39 0.10 14.79
C ARG A 51 1.55 1.30 14.36
N THR A 52 2.10 2.18 13.53
CA THR A 52 1.38 3.37 13.08
C THR A 52 0.21 3.00 12.17
N ALA A 53 0.41 2.12 11.19
CA ALA A 53 -0.65 1.70 10.28
C ALA A 53 -1.81 1.05 11.03
N HIS A 54 -1.52 0.16 11.98
CA HIS A 54 -2.52 -0.53 12.78
C HIS A 54 -3.36 0.43 13.64
N LEU A 55 -2.78 1.50 14.19
CA LEU A 55 -3.54 2.54 14.89
C LEU A 55 -4.65 3.14 14.02
N PHE A 56 -4.44 3.23 12.72
CA PHE A 56 -5.42 3.74 11.74
C PHE A 56 -6.25 2.64 11.07
N GLY A 57 -6.15 1.39 11.52
CA GLY A 57 -6.83 0.23 10.91
C GLY A 57 -6.31 -0.11 9.51
N VAL A 58 -5.09 0.31 9.16
CA VAL A 58 -4.45 0.08 7.87
C VAL A 58 -3.53 -1.13 7.96
N LYS A 59 -3.65 -2.07 7.01
CA LYS A 59 -2.82 -3.27 6.96
C LYS A 59 -1.44 -2.99 6.36
N VAL A 60 -0.48 -3.84 6.70
CA VAL A 60 0.90 -3.75 6.21
C VAL A 60 1.34 -5.05 5.54
N TYR A 61 1.74 -4.95 4.27
CA TYR A 61 2.29 -6.08 3.53
C TYR A 61 3.75 -5.85 3.16
N VAL A 62 4.61 -6.82 3.45
CA VAL A 62 6.04 -6.73 3.15
C VAL A 62 6.40 -7.58 1.94
N THR A 63 7.10 -6.99 0.97
CA THR A 63 7.53 -7.73 -0.22
C THR A 63 8.77 -8.58 0.05
N VAL A 64 8.63 -9.89 -0.18
CA VAL A 64 9.70 -10.91 -0.19
C VAL A 64 9.65 -11.59 -1.57
N ASN A 65 9.67 -10.78 -2.62
CA ASN A 65 9.24 -11.13 -3.96
C ASN A 65 10.38 -11.14 -4.99
N ILE A 66 11.47 -11.81 -4.67
CA ILE A 66 12.56 -12.15 -5.59
C ILE A 66 12.80 -13.65 -5.58
N LEU A 67 13.49 -14.15 -6.60
CA LEU A 67 14.02 -15.53 -6.61
C LEU A 67 15.16 -15.65 -5.58
N MET A 68 15.23 -16.76 -4.89
CA MET A 68 16.24 -17.03 -3.84
C MET A 68 17.37 -17.92 -4.33
N ALA A 69 18.55 -17.70 -3.79
CA ALA A 69 19.64 -18.64 -3.87
C ALA A 69 19.70 -19.48 -2.58
N ASP A 70 20.16 -20.73 -2.65
CA ASP A 70 20.23 -21.62 -1.48
C ASP A 70 21.04 -21.01 -0.33
N THR A 71 22.07 -20.24 -0.64
CA THR A 71 22.91 -19.54 0.34
C THR A 71 22.20 -18.42 1.10
N GLU A 72 21.02 -18.01 0.66
CA GLU A 72 20.23 -16.94 1.29
C GLU A 72 19.15 -17.46 2.25
N LEU A 73 18.89 -18.77 2.26
CA LEU A 73 17.77 -19.37 2.98
C LEU A 73 17.86 -19.19 4.51
N GLU A 74 19.06 -19.24 5.07
CA GLU A 74 19.27 -19.02 6.51
C GLU A 74 18.93 -17.57 6.91
N ALA A 75 19.45 -16.60 6.17
CA ALA A 75 19.16 -15.19 6.40
C ALA A 75 17.69 -14.87 6.17
N LEU A 76 17.05 -15.51 5.16
CA LEU A 76 15.64 -15.42 4.88
C LEU A 76 14.80 -15.96 6.04
N SER A 77 15.18 -17.12 6.62
CA SER A 77 14.49 -17.70 7.77
C SER A 77 14.40 -16.73 8.95
N ALA A 78 15.55 -16.14 9.32
CA ALA A 78 15.60 -15.14 10.39
C ALA A 78 14.77 -13.88 10.04
N TYR A 79 14.76 -13.46 8.77
CA TYR A 79 13.98 -12.32 8.33
C TYR A 79 12.48 -12.58 8.43
N LEU A 80 11.98 -13.74 8.00
CA LEU A 80 10.57 -14.12 8.09
C LEU A 80 10.08 -14.16 9.54
N GLN A 81 10.86 -14.70 10.48
CA GLN A 81 10.54 -14.69 11.91
C GLN A 81 10.44 -13.27 12.48
N ARG A 82 11.34 -12.36 12.05
CA ARG A 82 11.23 -10.94 12.44
C ARG A 82 9.98 -10.27 11.90
N LEU A 83 9.63 -10.49 10.63
CA LEU A 83 8.40 -9.94 10.06
C LEU A 83 7.15 -10.41 10.82
N ASP A 84 7.09 -11.71 11.15
CA ASP A 84 6.03 -12.27 11.98
C ASP A 84 5.98 -11.60 13.38
N SER A 85 7.13 -11.41 14.02
CA SER A 85 7.24 -10.76 15.31
C SER A 85 6.85 -9.28 15.31
N PHE A 86 6.99 -8.59 14.18
CA PHE A 86 6.51 -7.21 14.02
C PHE A 86 5.00 -7.12 13.81
N GLY A 87 4.33 -8.25 13.53
CA GLY A 87 2.90 -8.32 13.31
C GLY A 87 2.48 -7.78 11.94
N VAL A 88 3.29 -8.00 10.88
CA VAL A 88 2.88 -7.65 9.52
C VAL A 88 1.68 -8.50 9.08
N ASP A 89 0.75 -7.92 8.34
CA ASP A 89 -0.50 -8.58 7.93
C ASP A 89 -0.33 -9.57 6.78
N GLY A 90 0.87 -9.62 6.18
CA GLY A 90 1.20 -10.60 5.15
C GLY A 90 2.50 -10.27 4.41
N ILE A 91 2.98 -11.26 3.66
CA ILE A 91 4.13 -11.09 2.77
C ILE A 91 3.76 -11.39 1.32
N ILE A 92 4.33 -10.60 0.41
CA ILE A 92 4.12 -10.76 -1.04
C ILE A 92 5.29 -11.56 -1.59
N VAL A 93 5.03 -12.75 -2.10
CA VAL A 93 6.02 -13.80 -2.38
C VAL A 93 6.08 -14.12 -3.88
N GLN A 94 7.28 -14.30 -4.42
CA GLN A 94 7.51 -14.83 -5.77
C GLN A 94 7.99 -16.28 -5.75
N ASP A 95 8.94 -16.60 -4.88
CA ASP A 95 9.62 -17.89 -4.86
C ASP A 95 8.91 -18.90 -3.96
N LEU A 96 8.66 -20.09 -4.47
CA LEU A 96 8.03 -21.16 -3.68
C LEU A 96 8.89 -21.62 -2.50
N ALA A 97 10.21 -21.46 -2.55
CA ALA A 97 11.09 -21.73 -1.41
C ALA A 97 10.80 -20.76 -0.25
N VAL A 98 10.48 -19.48 -0.55
CA VAL A 98 10.05 -18.52 0.46
C VAL A 98 8.74 -18.98 1.12
N ALA A 99 7.76 -19.40 0.32
CA ALA A 99 6.48 -19.89 0.82
C ALA A 99 6.66 -21.14 1.69
N ALA A 100 7.45 -22.11 1.23
CA ALA A 100 7.74 -23.33 1.98
C ALA A 100 8.48 -23.06 3.30
N LEU A 101 9.41 -22.11 3.30
CA LEU A 101 10.16 -21.73 4.50
C LEU A 101 9.27 -20.95 5.49
N ALA A 102 8.47 -19.99 5.01
CA ALA A 102 7.55 -19.21 5.84
C ALA A 102 6.59 -20.12 6.63
N ARG A 103 6.04 -21.17 6.00
CA ARG A 103 5.20 -22.13 6.69
C ARG A 103 5.87 -22.89 7.83
N LYS A 104 7.20 -23.04 7.77
CA LYS A 104 7.98 -23.72 8.82
C LYS A 104 8.33 -22.80 9.97
N VAL A 105 8.66 -21.53 9.68
CA VAL A 105 9.26 -20.61 10.66
C VAL A 105 8.30 -19.49 11.12
N ALA A 106 7.26 -19.21 10.33
CA ALA A 106 6.22 -18.20 10.59
C ALA A 106 4.87 -18.70 10.04
N PRO A 107 4.29 -19.80 10.58
CA PRO A 107 3.14 -20.52 10.00
C PRO A 107 1.87 -19.68 9.93
N ASN A 108 1.73 -18.67 10.77
CA ASN A 108 0.57 -17.77 10.81
C ASN A 108 0.68 -16.58 9.88
N LEU A 109 1.86 -16.34 9.28
CA LEU A 109 2.10 -15.20 8.39
C LEU A 109 1.40 -15.43 7.04
N PRO A 110 0.40 -14.58 6.66
CA PRO A 110 -0.31 -14.72 5.39
C PRO A 110 0.60 -14.56 4.18
N LEU A 111 0.39 -15.41 3.15
CA LEU A 111 1.16 -15.43 1.92
C LEU A 111 0.33 -14.89 0.76
N HIS A 112 0.76 -13.81 0.13
CA HIS A 112 0.16 -13.26 -1.09
C HIS A 112 1.04 -13.61 -2.29
N GLY A 113 0.47 -14.28 -3.30
CA GLY A 113 1.19 -14.60 -4.51
C GLY A 113 1.50 -13.32 -5.31
N SER A 114 2.78 -13.02 -5.51
CA SER A 114 3.21 -11.83 -6.25
C SER A 114 2.78 -11.88 -7.71
N THR A 115 2.53 -10.74 -8.34
CA THR A 115 2.38 -10.65 -9.81
C THR A 115 3.59 -11.25 -10.55
N GLN A 116 4.77 -11.31 -9.92
CA GLN A 116 5.97 -11.94 -10.48
C GLN A 116 5.90 -13.48 -10.55
N MET A 117 4.89 -14.11 -9.95
CA MET A 117 4.57 -15.53 -10.15
C MET A 117 3.82 -15.80 -11.46
N THR A 118 3.48 -14.76 -12.23
CA THR A 118 2.82 -14.86 -13.56
C THR A 118 1.46 -15.56 -13.46
N VAL A 119 0.65 -15.21 -12.49
CA VAL A 119 -0.71 -15.76 -12.33
C VAL A 119 -1.64 -15.07 -13.33
N ALA A 120 -1.90 -15.73 -14.45
CA ALA A 120 -2.64 -15.18 -15.60
C ALA A 120 -3.94 -15.95 -15.91
N ASP A 121 -4.29 -16.94 -15.11
CA ASP A 121 -5.48 -17.76 -15.29
C ASP A 121 -5.99 -18.33 -13.95
N LEU A 122 -7.13 -19.02 -14.03
CA LEU A 122 -7.76 -19.63 -12.86
C LEU A 122 -6.93 -20.80 -12.28
N ASP A 123 -6.23 -21.55 -13.12
CA ASP A 123 -5.43 -22.68 -12.65
C ASP A 123 -4.21 -22.21 -11.87
N GLY A 124 -3.60 -21.08 -12.26
CA GLY A 124 -2.59 -20.41 -11.46
C GLY A 124 -3.10 -19.96 -10.09
N VAL A 125 -4.33 -19.43 -10.00
CA VAL A 125 -4.96 -19.07 -8.72
C VAL A 125 -5.20 -20.31 -7.86
N ARG A 126 -5.75 -21.39 -8.44
CA ARG A 126 -5.96 -22.68 -7.75
C ARG A 126 -4.65 -23.31 -7.26
N PHE A 127 -3.58 -23.17 -8.05
CA PHE A 127 -2.26 -23.62 -7.63
C PHE A 127 -1.79 -22.85 -6.38
N LEU A 128 -1.95 -21.55 -6.34
CA LEU A 128 -1.62 -20.74 -5.16
C LEU A 128 -2.44 -21.17 -3.96
N GLU A 129 -3.75 -21.32 -4.11
CA GLU A 129 -4.65 -21.78 -3.06
C GLU A 129 -4.23 -23.13 -2.50
N ALA A 130 -4.03 -24.14 -3.38
CA ALA A 130 -3.60 -25.48 -2.99
C ALA A 130 -2.23 -25.46 -2.27
N ASN A 131 -1.42 -24.45 -2.55
CA ASN A 131 -0.16 -24.19 -1.88
C ASN A 131 -0.30 -23.22 -0.70
N GLY A 132 -1.50 -22.92 -0.17
CA GLY A 132 -1.78 -22.17 1.06
C GLY A 132 -1.51 -20.68 0.97
N PHE A 133 -1.46 -20.11 -0.22
CA PHE A 133 -1.52 -18.66 -0.37
C PHE A 133 -2.93 -18.17 -0.03
N THR A 134 -3.01 -17.02 0.60
CA THR A 134 -4.25 -16.41 1.06
C THR A 134 -4.77 -15.32 0.13
N GLN A 135 -3.98 -14.92 -0.87
CA GLN A 135 -4.33 -13.92 -1.87
C GLN A 135 -3.49 -14.11 -3.13
N ALA A 136 -4.08 -13.83 -4.29
CA ALA A 136 -3.39 -13.89 -5.59
C ALA A 136 -3.34 -12.50 -6.24
N VAL A 137 -2.13 -12.01 -6.57
CA VAL A 137 -1.94 -10.81 -7.40
C VAL A 137 -1.86 -11.25 -8.85
N LEU A 138 -2.87 -10.91 -9.64
CA LEU A 138 -2.93 -11.28 -11.04
C LEU A 138 -1.86 -10.55 -11.87
N SER A 139 -1.49 -11.16 -12.97
CA SER A 139 -0.69 -10.53 -14.02
C SER A 139 -1.43 -9.32 -14.60
N ARG A 140 -0.68 -8.31 -15.07
CA ARG A 140 -1.24 -7.03 -15.58
C ARG A 140 -1.72 -7.11 -17.03
N GLU A 141 -1.52 -8.24 -17.64
CA GLU A 141 -1.80 -8.51 -19.06
C GLU A 141 -3.22 -9.07 -19.28
N LEU A 142 -4.02 -9.21 -18.23
CA LEU A 142 -5.39 -9.72 -18.27
C LEU A 142 -6.40 -8.64 -18.63
N SER A 143 -7.42 -9.03 -19.38
CA SER A 143 -8.60 -8.20 -19.66
C SER A 143 -9.57 -8.18 -18.45
N ALA A 144 -10.43 -7.18 -18.39
CA ALA A 144 -11.45 -7.07 -17.36
C ALA A 144 -12.40 -8.29 -17.37
N GLN A 145 -12.66 -8.86 -18.56
CA GLN A 145 -13.49 -10.06 -18.69
C GLN A 145 -12.82 -11.30 -18.08
N GLU A 146 -11.52 -11.52 -18.33
CA GLU A 146 -10.76 -12.62 -17.72
C GLU A 146 -10.66 -12.45 -16.20
N ILE A 147 -10.42 -11.23 -15.72
CA ILE A 147 -10.41 -10.92 -14.28
C ILE A 147 -11.76 -11.25 -13.65
N ARG A 148 -12.88 -10.85 -14.28
CA ARG A 148 -14.24 -11.17 -13.82
C ARG A 148 -14.46 -12.69 -13.74
N PHE A 149 -14.03 -13.42 -14.76
CA PHE A 149 -14.14 -14.89 -14.78
C PHE A 149 -13.35 -15.51 -13.60
N ILE A 150 -12.10 -15.09 -13.40
CA ILE A 150 -11.25 -15.59 -12.30
C ILE A 150 -11.90 -15.26 -10.95
N CYS A 151 -12.32 -14.01 -10.72
CA CYS A 151 -12.96 -13.61 -9.47
C CYS A 151 -14.23 -14.44 -9.17
N SER A 152 -15.03 -14.79 -10.20
CA SER A 152 -16.25 -15.57 -10.02
C SER A 152 -16.00 -17.03 -9.60
N GLN A 153 -14.79 -17.56 -9.78
CA GLN A 153 -14.41 -18.95 -9.54
C GLN A 153 -13.35 -19.11 -8.43
N SER A 154 -12.72 -18.00 -8.02
CA SER A 154 -11.69 -18.03 -7.00
C SER A 154 -12.30 -18.12 -5.61
N SER A 155 -11.71 -18.95 -4.74
CA SER A 155 -12.02 -19.04 -3.30
C SER A 155 -11.10 -18.14 -2.46
N ILE A 156 -9.98 -17.67 -3.03
CA ILE A 156 -9.08 -16.72 -2.36
C ILE A 156 -9.22 -15.31 -2.95
N PRO A 157 -8.98 -14.27 -2.15
CA PRO A 157 -8.94 -12.88 -2.56
C PRO A 157 -8.09 -12.64 -3.81
N ILE A 158 -8.61 -11.82 -4.73
CA ILE A 158 -7.94 -11.43 -5.96
C ILE A 158 -7.50 -9.98 -5.88
N GLU A 159 -6.22 -9.73 -6.15
CA GLU A 159 -5.60 -8.41 -6.23
C GLU A 159 -5.21 -8.09 -7.67
N VAL A 160 -5.50 -6.86 -8.12
CA VAL A 160 -5.11 -6.36 -9.44
C VAL A 160 -4.39 -5.03 -9.34
N PHE A 161 -3.42 -4.79 -10.23
CA PHE A 161 -2.85 -3.46 -10.39
C PHE A 161 -3.82 -2.54 -11.12
N ILE A 162 -3.99 -1.32 -10.59
CA ILE A 162 -4.90 -0.32 -11.15
C ILE A 162 -4.19 0.94 -11.66
N HIS A 163 -2.94 1.20 -11.23
CA HIS A 163 -2.23 2.41 -11.62
C HIS A 163 -0.72 2.23 -11.60
N GLY A 164 -0.04 2.97 -12.48
CA GLY A 164 1.41 3.16 -12.51
C GLY A 164 2.12 2.39 -13.60
N ALA A 165 3.43 2.23 -13.47
CA ALA A 165 4.29 1.70 -14.53
C ALA A 165 3.94 0.26 -14.94
N SER A 166 3.76 0.04 -16.24
CA SER A 166 3.58 -1.28 -16.84
C SER A 166 4.90 -1.83 -17.40
N CYS A 167 5.07 -3.15 -17.39
CA CYS A 167 6.22 -3.83 -17.99
C CYS A 167 5.91 -4.26 -19.41
N MET A 168 6.91 -4.24 -20.31
CA MET A 168 6.76 -4.73 -21.70
C MET A 168 6.64 -6.25 -21.77
N ALA A 169 7.37 -6.95 -20.91
CA ALA A 169 7.26 -8.40 -20.79
C ALA A 169 6.17 -8.78 -19.81
N TYR A 170 5.63 -9.98 -19.96
CA TYR A 170 4.75 -10.59 -18.97
C TYR A 170 5.34 -10.46 -17.57
N SER A 171 4.48 -10.20 -16.61
CA SER A 171 4.86 -9.99 -15.21
C SER A 171 5.68 -11.18 -14.69
N GLY A 172 6.90 -10.91 -14.21
CA GLY A 172 7.82 -11.94 -13.70
C GLY A 172 8.69 -12.66 -14.74
N GLN A 173 8.45 -12.50 -16.05
CA GLN A 173 9.12 -13.27 -17.12
C GLN A 173 10.25 -12.52 -17.82
N CYS A 174 10.58 -11.29 -17.42
CA CYS A 174 11.58 -10.47 -18.10
C CYS A 174 13.02 -10.86 -17.72
N LEU A 175 13.81 -11.25 -18.71
CA LEU A 175 15.24 -11.53 -18.59
C LEU A 175 16.13 -10.47 -19.28
N MET A 176 15.55 -9.46 -19.94
CA MET A 176 16.28 -8.50 -20.77
C MET A 176 17.40 -7.78 -20.00
N SER A 177 17.12 -7.32 -18.80
CA SER A 177 18.11 -6.63 -17.96
C SER A 177 19.26 -7.55 -17.52
N SER A 178 19.00 -8.83 -17.34
CA SER A 178 20.03 -9.83 -17.03
C SER A 178 20.95 -10.07 -18.22
N PHE A 179 20.40 -10.18 -19.43
CA PHE A 179 21.18 -10.40 -20.65
C PHE A 179 22.03 -9.19 -21.02
N LEU A 180 21.49 -7.97 -20.94
CA LEU A 180 22.17 -6.76 -21.37
C LEU A 180 23.23 -6.24 -20.38
N GLY A 181 23.10 -6.54 -19.09
CA GLY A 181 23.98 -5.95 -18.09
C GLY A 181 24.14 -6.74 -16.78
N GLY A 182 23.79 -8.03 -16.78
CA GLY A 182 23.92 -8.90 -15.59
C GLY A 182 23.02 -8.52 -14.42
N ARG A 183 22.09 -7.57 -14.61
CA ARG A 183 21.19 -7.07 -13.56
C ARG A 183 19.82 -7.74 -13.67
N SER A 184 19.54 -8.72 -12.80
CA SER A 184 18.28 -9.45 -12.85
C SER A 184 17.09 -8.63 -12.30
N GLY A 185 16.04 -8.48 -13.12
CA GLY A 185 14.77 -7.92 -12.70
C GLY A 185 14.07 -8.78 -11.64
N ASN A 186 14.18 -10.11 -11.77
CA ASN A 186 13.62 -11.08 -10.82
C ASN A 186 14.41 -11.17 -9.50
N ARG A 187 15.51 -10.45 -9.40
CA ARG A 187 16.34 -10.28 -8.20
C ARG A 187 16.38 -8.81 -7.75
N GLY A 188 15.38 -8.02 -8.15
CA GLY A 188 15.21 -6.63 -7.73
C GLY A 188 16.16 -5.61 -8.36
N ALA A 189 16.99 -6.00 -9.35
CA ALA A 189 18.05 -5.15 -9.89
C ALA A 189 17.78 -4.69 -11.34
N CYS A 190 16.53 -4.64 -11.79
CA CYS A 190 16.17 -4.23 -13.15
C CYS A 190 16.77 -2.86 -13.52
N ALA A 191 17.52 -2.81 -14.65
CA ALA A 191 18.10 -1.59 -15.21
C ALA A 191 17.13 -0.80 -16.11
N GLN A 192 15.89 -1.31 -16.29
CA GLN A 192 14.87 -0.73 -17.17
C GLN A 192 15.32 -0.55 -18.63
N PRO A 193 15.97 -1.52 -19.29
CA PRO A 193 16.41 -1.37 -20.68
C PRO A 193 15.22 -1.08 -21.62
N CYS A 194 14.03 -1.62 -21.36
CA CYS A 194 12.82 -1.33 -22.13
C CYS A 194 12.41 0.17 -22.13
N ARG A 195 13.01 1.00 -21.26
CA ARG A 195 12.74 2.44 -21.15
C ARG A 195 13.78 3.28 -21.92
N GLN A 196 14.66 2.64 -22.70
CA GLN A 196 15.63 3.32 -23.56
C GLN A 196 15.08 3.45 -24.98
N PRO A 197 15.55 4.44 -25.75
CA PRO A 197 15.25 4.50 -27.18
C PRO A 197 16.02 3.43 -27.96
N TYR A 198 15.40 2.90 -29.00
CA TYR A 198 15.96 1.88 -29.89
C TYR A 198 15.72 2.25 -31.34
N THR A 199 16.65 1.86 -32.22
CA THR A 199 16.43 1.82 -33.68
C THR A 199 15.86 0.47 -34.03
N LEU A 200 14.64 0.43 -34.58
CA LEU A 200 14.03 -0.79 -35.11
C LEU A 200 14.53 -1.02 -36.52
N LEU A 201 15.09 -2.22 -36.79
CA LEU A 201 15.55 -2.63 -38.09
C LEU A 201 14.63 -3.72 -38.66
N CYS A 202 14.38 -3.68 -39.98
CA CYS A 202 13.78 -4.74 -40.74
C CYS A 202 14.74 -5.07 -41.90
N ASP A 203 15.18 -6.31 -41.99
CA ASP A 203 16.18 -6.77 -42.96
C ASP A 203 17.47 -5.93 -42.99
N GLY A 204 17.88 -5.42 -41.84
CA GLY A 204 19.07 -4.58 -41.69
C GLY A 204 18.86 -3.09 -41.90
N GLU A 205 17.69 -2.68 -42.40
CA GLU A 205 17.36 -1.28 -42.67
C GLU A 205 16.49 -0.67 -41.55
N PRO A 206 16.74 0.60 -41.15
CA PRO A 206 15.91 1.28 -40.17
C PRO A 206 14.46 1.45 -40.65
N VAL A 207 13.51 0.94 -39.85
CA VAL A 207 12.06 1.11 -40.09
C VAL A 207 11.59 2.54 -39.80
N MET A 208 12.31 3.25 -38.95
CA MET A 208 11.99 4.62 -38.55
C MET A 208 13.21 5.52 -38.74
N LYS A 209 12.95 6.79 -39.06
CA LYS A 209 14.01 7.81 -39.28
C LYS A 209 14.79 8.17 -37.99
N HIS A 210 14.21 7.90 -36.81
CA HIS A 210 14.79 8.25 -35.53
C HIS A 210 14.60 7.12 -34.52
N GLU A 211 15.45 7.07 -33.53
CA GLU A 211 15.26 6.22 -32.36
C GLU A 211 13.92 6.51 -31.66
N ALA A 212 13.25 5.47 -31.18
CA ALA A 212 11.97 5.60 -30.49
C ALA A 212 11.86 4.62 -29.30
N TYR A 213 10.93 4.89 -28.42
CA TYR A 213 10.69 4.10 -27.21
C TYR A 213 9.82 2.86 -27.50
N VAL A 214 10.23 2.06 -28.48
CA VAL A 214 9.45 0.92 -29.04
C VAL A 214 9.18 -0.21 -28.05
N LEU A 215 9.81 -0.20 -26.88
CA LEU A 215 9.60 -1.17 -25.80
C LEU A 215 9.04 -0.52 -24.52
N SER A 216 8.76 0.79 -24.54
CA SER A 216 8.27 1.51 -23.37
C SER A 216 6.75 1.62 -23.39
N LEU A 217 6.07 0.89 -22.51
CA LEU A 217 4.62 1.06 -22.35
C LEU A 217 4.29 2.38 -21.65
N LYS A 218 3.13 2.95 -21.98
CA LYS A 218 2.48 3.98 -21.18
C LYS A 218 2.13 3.42 -19.79
N ASP A 219 1.92 4.31 -18.82
CA ASP A 219 1.54 3.90 -17.47
C ASP A 219 0.07 3.44 -17.45
N LEU A 220 -0.23 2.45 -16.64
CA LEU A 220 -1.59 1.97 -16.43
C LEU A 220 -2.42 3.06 -15.71
N LYS A 221 -3.63 3.29 -16.20
CA LYS A 221 -4.69 4.05 -15.50
C LYS A 221 -6.02 3.32 -15.74
N SER A 222 -6.44 2.51 -14.78
CA SER A 222 -7.69 1.74 -14.89
C SER A 222 -8.93 2.48 -14.40
N LEU A 223 -8.87 3.83 -14.32
CA LEU A 223 -9.96 4.65 -13.81
C LEU A 223 -11.31 4.34 -14.48
N ASP A 224 -11.32 4.16 -15.80
CA ASP A 224 -12.53 3.89 -16.58
C ASP A 224 -13.07 2.46 -16.39
N TYR A 225 -12.27 1.56 -15.83
CA TYR A 225 -12.63 0.17 -15.54
C TYR A 225 -12.92 -0.09 -14.06
N MET A 226 -12.80 0.93 -13.19
CA MET A 226 -12.93 0.73 -11.73
C MET A 226 -14.28 0.16 -11.33
N ASP A 227 -15.37 0.69 -11.88
CA ASP A 227 -16.70 0.16 -11.58
C ASP A 227 -16.85 -1.30 -12.03
N GLU A 228 -16.35 -1.64 -13.22
CA GLU A 228 -16.38 -3.00 -13.73
C GLU A 228 -15.57 -3.98 -12.89
N LEU A 229 -14.37 -3.57 -12.42
CA LEU A 229 -13.51 -4.40 -11.57
C LEU A 229 -14.11 -4.57 -10.17
N LEU A 230 -14.75 -3.53 -9.61
CA LEU A 230 -15.48 -3.60 -8.34
C LEU A 230 -16.67 -4.56 -8.45
N ASP A 231 -17.47 -4.44 -9.52
CA ASP A 231 -18.60 -5.34 -9.81
C ASP A 231 -18.16 -6.78 -10.13
N ALA A 232 -16.94 -6.96 -10.64
CA ALA A 232 -16.34 -8.28 -10.88
C ALA A 232 -15.94 -9.01 -9.57
N GLY A 233 -15.89 -8.30 -8.44
CA GLY A 233 -15.53 -8.88 -7.16
C GLY A 233 -14.02 -8.87 -6.86
N VAL A 234 -13.26 -8.01 -7.53
CA VAL A 234 -11.85 -7.75 -7.16
C VAL A 234 -11.81 -7.25 -5.72
N THR A 235 -10.97 -7.86 -4.89
CA THR A 235 -10.90 -7.59 -3.45
C THR A 235 -9.83 -6.58 -3.07
N SER A 236 -8.73 -6.50 -3.82
CA SER A 236 -7.62 -5.58 -3.54
C SER A 236 -7.15 -4.85 -4.82
N PHE A 237 -7.05 -3.54 -4.73
CA PHE A 237 -6.71 -2.62 -5.81
C PHE A 237 -5.34 -2.00 -5.56
N LYS A 238 -4.32 -2.47 -6.29
CA LYS A 238 -2.92 -2.13 -6.05
C LYS A 238 -2.41 -1.01 -6.93
N ILE A 239 -1.76 -0.03 -6.32
CA ILE A 239 -1.05 1.04 -7.00
C ILE A 239 0.44 0.69 -7.10
N GLU A 240 1.05 0.78 -8.29
CA GLU A 240 2.52 0.70 -8.46
C GLU A 240 3.15 2.07 -8.19
N GLY A 241 4.24 2.11 -7.41
CA GLY A 241 4.90 3.38 -7.13
C GLY A 241 5.89 3.40 -5.98
N ARG A 242 6.47 2.28 -5.53
CA ARG A 242 7.44 2.23 -4.40
C ARG A 242 8.69 3.10 -4.55
N MET A 243 8.98 3.59 -5.76
CA MET A 243 10.09 4.52 -6.04
C MET A 243 9.57 5.95 -6.31
N LYS A 244 8.34 6.25 -5.90
CA LYS A 244 7.71 7.55 -6.09
C LYS A 244 7.67 8.34 -4.79
N GLY A 245 7.68 9.68 -4.91
CA GLY A 245 7.57 10.59 -3.77
C GLY A 245 6.15 10.72 -3.21
N ASP A 246 6.03 11.44 -2.10
CA ASP A 246 4.79 11.62 -1.33
C ASP A 246 3.66 12.23 -2.13
N THR A 247 3.92 13.24 -2.94
CA THR A 247 2.91 13.88 -3.80
C THR A 247 2.26 12.87 -4.75
N TYR A 248 3.04 11.96 -5.35
CA TYR A 248 2.48 10.91 -6.19
C TYR A 248 1.60 9.96 -5.39
N VAL A 249 2.09 9.48 -4.23
CA VAL A 249 1.34 8.56 -3.37
C VAL A 249 0.03 9.22 -2.93
N ARG A 250 0.09 10.41 -2.39
CA ARG A 250 -1.09 11.19 -1.96
C ARG A 250 -2.10 11.37 -3.08
N THR A 251 -1.65 11.87 -4.23
CA THR A 251 -2.53 12.18 -5.37
C THR A 251 -3.22 10.94 -5.90
N VAL A 252 -2.46 9.85 -6.14
CA VAL A 252 -3.00 8.63 -6.74
C VAL A 252 -3.92 7.88 -5.77
N VAL A 253 -3.50 7.73 -4.51
CA VAL A 253 -4.32 7.07 -3.48
C VAL A 253 -5.64 7.82 -3.27
N SER A 254 -5.59 9.15 -3.08
CA SER A 254 -6.79 9.97 -2.89
C SER A 254 -7.74 9.91 -4.10
N ALA A 255 -7.21 9.85 -5.33
CA ALA A 255 -8.02 9.73 -6.54
C ALA A 255 -8.80 8.41 -6.57
N TYR A 256 -8.14 7.27 -6.36
CA TYR A 256 -8.80 5.97 -6.36
C TYR A 256 -9.69 5.75 -5.13
N ARG A 257 -9.35 6.29 -3.96
CA ARG A 257 -10.21 6.27 -2.78
C ARG A 257 -11.56 6.90 -3.05
N LYS A 258 -11.56 8.09 -3.67
CA LYS A 258 -12.81 8.79 -4.07
C LYS A 258 -13.69 7.91 -4.95
N VAL A 259 -13.13 7.21 -5.91
CA VAL A 259 -13.88 6.37 -6.86
C VAL A 259 -14.43 5.13 -6.17
N ILE A 260 -13.62 4.44 -5.36
CA ILE A 260 -14.06 3.25 -4.60
C ILE A 260 -15.21 3.62 -3.65
N ASP A 261 -15.09 4.73 -2.91
CA ASP A 261 -16.13 5.17 -1.98
C ASP A 261 -17.42 5.58 -2.70
N ALA A 262 -17.31 6.21 -3.87
CA ALA A 262 -18.46 6.65 -4.65
C ALA A 262 -19.16 5.50 -5.40
N HIS A 263 -18.54 4.36 -5.58
CA HIS A 263 -19.09 3.22 -6.31
C HIS A 263 -20.46 2.77 -5.75
N TYR A 264 -20.58 2.80 -4.42
CA TYR A 264 -21.81 2.40 -3.71
C TYR A 264 -22.79 3.56 -3.50
N GLN A 265 -22.55 4.73 -4.11
CA GLN A 265 -23.38 5.92 -4.00
C GLN A 265 -24.26 6.12 -5.25
N SER A 266 -24.94 7.28 -5.33
CA SER A 266 -25.79 7.61 -6.48
C SER A 266 -24.97 7.75 -7.78
N PRO A 267 -25.59 7.51 -8.96
CA PRO A 267 -24.91 7.68 -10.24
C PRO A 267 -24.31 9.07 -10.46
N GLN A 268 -24.92 10.13 -9.91
CA GLN A 268 -24.41 11.50 -9.99
C GLN A 268 -23.12 11.67 -9.19
N GLN A 269 -23.07 11.13 -7.97
CA GLN A 269 -21.89 11.17 -7.09
C GLN A 269 -20.76 10.35 -7.69
N ARG A 270 -21.06 9.16 -8.23
CA ARG A 270 -20.09 8.30 -8.92
C ARG A 270 -19.45 9.04 -10.10
N LYS A 271 -20.25 9.65 -10.98
CA LYS A 271 -19.76 10.44 -12.12
C LYS A 271 -18.92 11.64 -11.68
N ALA A 272 -19.30 12.31 -10.60
CA ALA A 272 -18.53 13.42 -10.05
C ALA A 272 -17.16 12.95 -9.53
N ALA A 273 -17.12 11.84 -8.78
CA ALA A 273 -15.90 11.25 -8.25
C ALA A 273 -14.92 10.82 -9.36
N HIS A 274 -15.42 10.17 -10.43
CA HIS A 274 -14.60 9.82 -11.59
C HIS A 274 -13.98 11.06 -12.26
N ARG A 275 -14.74 12.13 -12.43
CA ARG A 275 -14.25 13.38 -13.02
C ARG A 275 -13.18 14.04 -12.15
N GLU A 276 -13.38 14.10 -10.82
CA GLU A 276 -12.40 14.63 -9.87
C GLU A 276 -11.15 13.79 -9.84
N ALA A 277 -11.29 12.46 -9.80
CA ALA A 277 -10.17 11.52 -9.83
C ALA A 277 -9.36 11.65 -11.12
N ALA A 278 -10.03 11.80 -12.27
CA ALA A 278 -9.34 12.03 -13.55
C ALA A 278 -8.48 13.30 -13.51
N ALA A 279 -9.01 14.41 -12.99
CA ALA A 279 -8.28 15.66 -12.86
C ALA A 279 -7.06 15.53 -11.92
N LEU A 280 -7.20 14.81 -10.80
CA LEU A 280 -6.08 14.52 -9.89
C LEU A 280 -5.00 13.69 -10.60
N LEU A 281 -5.36 12.61 -11.29
CA LEU A 281 -4.42 11.73 -11.95
C LEU A 281 -3.65 12.40 -13.09
N GLU A 282 -4.25 13.38 -13.79
CA GLU A 282 -3.53 14.15 -14.82
C GLU A 282 -2.39 15.00 -14.22
N SER A 283 -2.48 15.39 -12.95
CA SER A 283 -1.40 16.11 -12.25
C SER A 283 -0.28 15.19 -11.74
N ALA A 284 -0.54 13.88 -11.63
CA ALA A 284 0.45 12.93 -11.17
C ALA A 284 1.51 12.64 -12.25
N PHE A 285 2.73 12.31 -11.80
CA PHE A 285 3.78 11.86 -12.73
C PHE A 285 3.34 10.64 -13.54
N ASN A 286 3.42 10.73 -14.88
CA ASN A 286 3.08 9.63 -15.78
C ASN A 286 3.85 9.70 -17.11
N ARG A 287 3.84 8.59 -17.87
CA ARG A 287 4.36 8.43 -19.25
C ARG A 287 3.25 8.44 -20.29
N SER A 288 2.23 9.25 -20.10
CA SER A 288 0.91 9.08 -20.69
C SER A 288 0.23 7.82 -20.16
N TYR A 289 -1.08 7.72 -20.34
CA TYR A 289 -1.88 6.64 -19.75
C TYR A 289 -2.41 5.68 -20.80
N GLN A 290 -2.63 4.44 -20.37
CA GLN A 290 -3.30 3.39 -21.12
C GLN A 290 -4.04 2.44 -20.17
N ALA A 291 -5.03 1.73 -20.69
CA ALA A 291 -5.71 0.61 -20.04
C ALA A 291 -6.01 -0.50 -21.07
N ASP A 292 -5.19 -0.60 -22.10
CA ASP A 292 -5.45 -1.37 -23.31
C ASP A 292 -5.57 -2.88 -23.04
N PHE A 293 -4.83 -3.41 -22.06
CA PHE A 293 -4.99 -4.81 -21.63
C PHE A 293 -6.37 -5.06 -21.04
N LEU A 294 -6.85 -4.19 -20.15
CA LEU A 294 -8.18 -4.33 -19.55
C LEU A 294 -9.29 -4.32 -20.62
N GLY A 295 -9.12 -3.50 -21.65
CA GLY A 295 -10.04 -3.42 -22.80
C GLY A 295 -9.80 -4.45 -23.91
N ASN A 296 -8.79 -5.33 -23.77
CA ASN A 296 -8.36 -6.26 -24.81
C ASN A 296 -8.12 -5.57 -26.18
N CYS A 297 -7.50 -4.39 -26.17
CA CYS A 297 -7.28 -3.55 -27.34
C CYS A 297 -5.83 -3.08 -27.50
N VAL A 298 -4.86 -3.94 -27.15
CA VAL A 298 -3.43 -3.64 -27.24
C VAL A 298 -3.03 -3.29 -28.67
N SER A 299 -2.35 -2.16 -28.84
CA SER A 299 -1.93 -1.64 -30.15
C SER A 299 -0.64 -0.83 -30.03
N ARG A 300 -0.17 -0.25 -31.15
CA ARG A 300 0.96 0.69 -31.12
C ARG A 300 0.74 1.89 -30.20
N HIS A 301 -0.50 2.26 -29.92
CA HIS A 301 -0.86 3.37 -29.04
C HIS A 301 -0.62 3.05 -27.56
N THR A 302 -0.43 1.78 -27.19
CA THR A 302 -0.02 1.33 -25.86
C THR A 302 1.41 1.74 -25.52
N LEU A 303 2.24 2.01 -26.56
CA LEU A 303 3.64 2.42 -26.41
C LEU A 303 3.74 3.91 -26.09
N ALA A 304 4.73 4.28 -25.27
CA ALA A 304 5.03 5.66 -24.97
C ALA A 304 5.78 6.31 -26.16
N GLU A 305 5.34 7.47 -26.60
CA GLU A 305 5.98 8.21 -27.70
C GLU A 305 7.30 8.87 -27.27
N ARG A 306 7.41 9.18 -25.98
CA ARG A 306 8.59 9.82 -25.40
C ARG A 306 8.72 9.44 -23.91
N ASN A 307 9.93 9.43 -23.39
CA ASN A 307 10.12 9.41 -21.94
C ASN A 307 9.73 10.79 -21.38
N PRO A 308 9.01 10.86 -20.27
CA PRO A 308 8.74 12.14 -19.65
C PRO A 308 10.08 12.80 -19.31
N SER A 309 10.35 13.92 -19.94
CA SER A 309 11.47 14.81 -19.63
C SER A 309 11.05 15.69 -18.45
N GLY A 310 10.84 15.12 -17.29
CA GLY A 310 10.52 15.88 -16.09
C GLY A 310 11.25 15.24 -14.92
N ARG A 311 12.16 15.96 -14.28
CA ARG A 311 12.42 15.72 -12.88
C ARG A 311 11.06 15.64 -12.19
N GLN A 312 10.82 14.59 -11.38
CA GLN A 312 9.91 14.76 -10.27
C GLN A 312 10.38 16.07 -9.62
N THR A 313 9.58 17.12 -9.70
CA THR A 313 9.81 18.28 -8.87
C THR A 313 9.92 17.73 -7.48
N ALA A 314 11.05 17.99 -6.83
CA ALA A 314 11.20 17.65 -5.43
C ALA A 314 9.99 18.26 -4.74
N ASP A 315 9.19 17.38 -4.15
CA ASP A 315 7.93 17.80 -3.58
C ASP A 315 8.23 18.63 -2.35
N ASP A 316 7.95 19.92 -2.41
CA ASP A 316 7.96 20.84 -1.27
C ASP A 316 6.81 20.55 -0.28
N VAL A 317 6.03 19.49 -0.54
CA VAL A 317 4.97 19.06 0.36
C VAL A 317 5.59 18.15 1.41
N VAL A 318 5.80 18.69 2.59
CA VAL A 318 6.15 17.91 3.77
C VAL A 318 5.05 16.85 3.96
N GLY A 319 5.38 15.61 3.66
CA GLY A 319 4.52 14.46 3.94
C GLY A 319 4.35 14.37 5.45
N GLY A 320 3.13 14.32 5.92
CA GLY A 320 2.80 14.19 7.32
C GLY A 320 1.43 13.58 7.49
N LEU A 321 1.23 12.89 8.60
CA LEU A 321 -0.05 12.35 8.97
C LEU A 321 -0.92 13.49 9.48
N THR A 322 -1.99 13.84 8.75
CA THR A 322 -2.97 14.86 9.17
C THR A 322 -4.25 14.23 9.70
N ARG A 323 -4.46 12.93 9.42
CA ARG A 323 -5.61 12.16 9.91
C ARG A 323 -5.54 12.06 11.43
N LYS A 324 -6.66 12.38 12.08
CA LYS A 324 -6.81 12.32 13.53
C LYS A 324 -7.65 11.11 13.91
N LEU A 325 -7.31 10.50 15.03
CA LEU A 325 -8.12 9.47 15.67
C LEU A 325 -8.92 10.10 16.81
N SER A 326 -10.19 9.71 16.93
CA SER A 326 -10.99 10.02 18.10
C SER A 326 -10.55 9.11 19.23
N ILE A 327 -10.00 9.70 20.29
CA ILE A 327 -9.59 8.98 21.49
C ILE A 327 -10.54 9.34 22.62
N TYR A 328 -11.10 8.31 23.23
CA TYR A 328 -11.96 8.42 24.39
C TYR A 328 -11.15 8.05 25.63
N GLY A 329 -11.44 8.70 26.74
CA GLY A 329 -10.74 8.43 27.99
C GLY A 329 -11.68 8.39 29.18
N HIS A 330 -11.40 7.47 30.09
CA HIS A 330 -12.04 7.38 31.40
C HIS A 330 -10.97 7.45 32.51
N VAL A 331 -11.24 8.29 33.52
CA VAL A 331 -10.39 8.41 34.71
C VAL A 331 -11.18 7.92 35.89
N ASP A 332 -10.67 6.94 36.59
CA ASP A 332 -11.22 6.46 37.86
C ASP A 332 -10.17 6.48 38.97
N VAL A 333 -10.65 6.40 40.21
CA VAL A 333 -9.79 6.21 41.39
C VAL A 333 -9.78 4.71 41.68
N ALA A 334 -8.62 4.07 41.56
CA ALA A 334 -8.45 2.68 41.90
C ALA A 334 -8.63 2.41 43.39
N GLU A 335 -8.86 1.15 43.80
CA GLU A 335 -9.08 0.77 45.20
C GLU A 335 -7.90 1.14 46.13
N ASP A 336 -6.70 1.25 45.57
CA ASP A 336 -5.48 1.67 46.28
C ASP A 336 -5.33 3.19 46.40
N GLY A 337 -6.32 3.96 45.91
CA GLY A 337 -6.34 5.44 45.96
C GLY A 337 -5.62 6.11 44.79
N ASN A 338 -5.01 5.36 43.87
CA ASN A 338 -4.33 5.89 42.70
C ASN A 338 -5.32 6.26 41.62
N LEU A 339 -4.96 7.22 40.74
CA LEU A 339 -5.72 7.50 39.51
C LEU A 339 -5.38 6.49 38.41
N ARG A 340 -6.41 5.88 37.85
CA ARG A 340 -6.30 5.07 36.65
C ARG A 340 -6.90 5.84 35.47
N LEU A 341 -6.09 6.06 34.43
CA LEU A 341 -6.53 6.56 33.12
C LEU A 341 -6.64 5.35 32.17
N THR A 342 -7.81 5.17 31.58
CA THR A 342 -8.04 4.21 30.50
C THR A 342 -8.42 4.98 29.26
N LEU A 343 -7.68 4.78 28.17
CA LEU A 343 -7.93 5.37 26.86
C LEU A 343 -8.38 4.27 25.89
N TRP A 344 -9.30 4.60 24.98
CA TRP A 344 -9.65 3.73 23.84
C TRP A 344 -10.00 4.56 22.62
N ASP A 345 -9.88 3.95 21.45
CA ASP A 345 -10.26 4.53 20.17
C ASP A 345 -11.46 3.81 19.54
N GLU A 346 -11.92 4.32 18.40
CA GLU A 346 -13.03 3.74 17.63
C GLU A 346 -12.68 2.39 16.98
N ASN A 347 -11.40 2.02 16.91
CA ASN A 347 -10.91 0.74 16.36
C ASN A 347 -10.77 -0.34 17.46
N GLY A 348 -11.04 -0.01 18.71
CA GLY A 348 -10.99 -0.94 19.85
C GLY A 348 -9.60 -1.09 20.48
N HIS A 349 -8.62 -0.26 20.11
CA HIS A 349 -7.34 -0.21 20.82
C HIS A 349 -7.56 0.39 22.21
N THR A 350 -6.92 -0.19 23.21
CA THR A 350 -7.01 0.28 24.60
C THR A 350 -5.63 0.45 25.22
N ALA A 351 -5.47 1.47 26.04
CA ALA A 351 -4.28 1.68 26.84
C ALA A 351 -4.69 2.16 28.23
N SER A 352 -3.98 1.75 29.27
CA SER A 352 -4.21 2.24 30.63
C SER A 352 -2.90 2.59 31.32
N ALA A 353 -2.97 3.61 32.17
CA ALA A 353 -1.87 4.01 33.02
C ALA A 353 -2.41 4.28 34.45
N VAL A 354 -1.58 4.02 35.45
CA VAL A 354 -1.87 4.33 36.86
C VAL A 354 -0.84 5.35 37.33
N ALA A 355 -1.29 6.38 38.00
CA ALA A 355 -0.43 7.41 38.58
C ALA A 355 -0.73 7.56 40.07
N ASP A 356 0.31 7.73 40.89
CA ASP A 356 0.16 8.10 42.26
C ASP A 356 -0.59 9.43 42.35
N PHE A 357 -1.67 9.44 43.12
CA PHE A 357 -2.50 10.61 43.27
C PHE A 357 -2.73 10.89 44.73
N GLN A 358 -2.38 12.12 45.15
CA GLN A 358 -2.77 12.64 46.46
C GLN A 358 -3.81 13.74 46.25
N PRO A 359 -5.10 13.49 46.59
CA PRO A 359 -6.13 14.49 46.41
C PRO A 359 -5.90 15.67 47.36
N GLU A 360 -5.81 16.88 46.80
CA GLU A 360 -5.90 18.11 47.60
C GLU A 360 -7.39 18.43 47.86
N PRO A 361 -7.73 18.97 49.04
CA PRO A 361 -9.10 19.38 49.33
C PRO A 361 -9.58 20.41 48.28
N ALA A 362 -10.79 20.21 47.76
CA ALA A 362 -11.37 21.13 46.80
C ALA A 362 -11.51 22.53 47.40
N ARG A 363 -10.91 23.54 46.82
CA ARG A 363 -10.99 24.94 47.23
C ARG A 363 -12.34 25.61 46.93
N GLN A 364 -13.15 24.99 46.05
CA GLN A 364 -14.52 25.43 45.74
C GLN A 364 -15.40 24.21 45.44
N ARG A 365 -16.70 24.29 45.73
CA ARG A 365 -17.67 23.24 45.36
C ARG A 365 -17.70 23.10 43.83
N PRO A 366 -17.59 21.88 43.27
CA PRO A 366 -17.75 21.68 41.87
C PRO A 366 -19.14 22.06 41.41
N ALA A 367 -19.26 22.69 40.24
CA ALA A 367 -20.56 22.93 39.61
C ALA A 367 -21.26 21.58 39.34
N PRO A 368 -22.59 21.53 39.33
CA PRO A 368 -23.33 20.30 39.11
C PRO A 368 -22.96 19.71 37.76
N SER A 369 -22.76 18.41 37.73
CA SER A 369 -22.32 17.58 36.60
C SER A 369 -23.10 17.82 35.32
N GLY A 370 -22.56 18.61 34.42
CA GLY A 370 -22.93 18.65 33.02
C GLY A 370 -21.76 18.13 32.22
N CYS A 371 -22.03 17.22 31.32
CA CYS A 371 -21.05 16.69 30.35
C CYS A 371 -20.45 17.86 29.55
N THR A 372 -19.21 18.27 29.84
CA THR A 372 -18.55 19.33 29.07
C THR A 372 -17.53 18.69 28.18
N VAL A 373 -17.83 18.68 26.86
CA VAL A 373 -16.87 18.31 25.82
C VAL A 373 -15.86 19.44 25.70
N PHE A 374 -14.62 19.19 26.07
CA PHE A 374 -13.52 20.14 25.82
C PHE A 374 -12.75 19.73 24.58
N ASN A 375 -12.93 20.54 23.55
CA ASN A 375 -12.08 20.51 22.36
C ASN A 375 -10.89 21.45 22.63
N ARG A 376 -9.76 20.92 23.08
CA ARG A 376 -8.50 21.67 23.18
C ARG A 376 -7.44 20.94 22.37
N GLN A 377 -6.97 21.60 21.34
CA GLN A 377 -5.73 21.22 20.66
C GLN A 377 -4.56 21.42 21.65
N TYR A 378 -3.86 20.34 21.97
CA TYR A 378 -2.59 20.41 22.69
C TYR A 378 -1.47 19.90 21.78
N SER A 379 -0.58 20.82 21.43
CA SER A 379 0.77 20.50 21.00
C SER A 379 1.65 20.47 22.26
N GLY A 380 2.07 19.28 22.70
CA GLY A 380 3.00 19.15 23.82
C GLY A 380 2.62 18.08 24.83
N GLY A 381 3.59 17.31 25.24
CA GLY A 381 3.49 16.09 26.05
C GLY A 381 2.69 16.19 27.35
N LEU A 382 2.48 15.05 27.95
CA LEU A 382 1.70 14.67 29.14
C LEU A 382 1.77 15.54 30.43
N SER A 383 2.17 16.79 30.36
CA SER A 383 2.29 17.67 31.55
C SER A 383 1.00 18.39 31.95
N ALA A 384 -0.14 18.20 31.29
CA ALA A 384 -1.36 18.99 31.51
C ALA A 384 -2.46 18.32 32.33
N ALA A 385 -2.21 17.20 33.00
CA ALA A 385 -3.20 16.47 33.82
C ALA A 385 -3.44 17.09 35.22
N ARG A 386 -3.18 18.38 35.42
CA ARG A 386 -3.19 18.99 36.79
C ARG A 386 -4.51 19.57 37.27
N SER A 387 -5.66 19.40 36.64
CA SER A 387 -6.90 19.99 37.18
C SER A 387 -8.19 19.28 36.75
N TRP A 388 -8.44 18.06 37.19
CA TRP A 388 -9.76 17.45 37.02
C TRP A 388 -10.18 16.61 38.21
N TYR A 389 -11.30 16.98 38.81
CA TYR A 389 -12.08 16.19 39.75
C TYR A 389 -13.44 15.89 39.13
N GLY A 390 -13.77 14.61 39.01
CA GLY A 390 -15.10 14.13 38.64
C GLY A 390 -15.04 13.03 37.57
N SER A 391 -15.83 11.97 37.73
CA SER A 391 -16.07 10.95 36.75
C SER A 391 -16.73 11.58 35.50
N GLY A 392 -15.98 11.82 34.45
CA GLY A 392 -16.45 12.39 33.19
C GLY A 392 -15.76 11.76 32.01
N LEU A 393 -16.51 11.52 30.93
CA LEU A 393 -15.96 11.13 29.65
C LEU A 393 -15.23 12.33 29.04
N ALA A 394 -13.94 12.21 28.76
CA ALA A 394 -13.15 13.23 28.10
C ALA A 394 -12.74 12.75 26.72
N VAL A 395 -12.89 13.60 25.72
CA VAL A 395 -12.39 13.35 24.35
C VAL A 395 -11.08 14.11 24.18
N PHE A 396 -10.01 13.38 23.86
CA PHE A 396 -8.69 13.96 23.62
C PHE A 396 -8.36 13.90 22.14
N ASP A 397 -7.92 15.03 21.60
CA ASP A 397 -7.43 15.15 20.23
C ASP A 397 -5.89 15.21 20.30
N PHE A 398 -5.21 14.16 19.87
CA PHE A 398 -3.74 14.11 19.82
C PHE A 398 -3.26 14.44 18.40
N ALA A 399 -2.64 15.60 18.24
CA ALA A 399 -1.80 15.91 17.09
C ALA A 399 -0.35 15.69 17.53
N GLY A 400 0.28 14.66 16.97
CA GLY A 400 1.69 14.35 17.14
C GLY A 400 2.40 14.31 15.81
#